data_33b434cd35b80e0a4523ba48e2b67a20
#
_entry.id   33b434cd35b80e0a4523ba48e2b67a20
#
_cell.length_a   1.000
_cell.length_b   1.000
_cell.length_c   1.000
_cell.angle_alpha   90.00
_cell.angle_beta   90.00
_cell.angle_gamma   90.00
#
_symmetry.space_group_name_H-M   'P 1'
#
loop_
_entity.id
_entity.type
_entity.pdbx_description
1 polymer ?
#
loop_
_entity_poly.entity_id
_entity_poly.type
_entity_poly.pdbx_seq_one_letter_code
_entity_poly.pdbx_strand_id
1 'polypeptide(L)'
;MSSAGGEGGVSLTAYGACVVAILLFQYLVSARPLDAAQNGAARRGDLHLQRKMQHLGTGAMIYAASGFFGRLAGATVLLFFAVLFYGLHELRGRNEAVNASYIKCFNSILRQYEVSRAALPGAYYFLLGSGFSLALFPPRVARLAILHLSVGDPAAAFFGTLHGRHKLVALVGKLGGNKSLEGSVGCFCVVVAATFMALVVEQDFYFDVVGDEIVAMAGTISLAAGIGAAAAELLDIGGWDDNLTLPLLSGVFLQLTVGSLL
;
A
#
# COMPACT_ATOMS: atom_id res chain seq x y z
N MET A 1 -22.38 17.87 32.82
CA MET A 1 -22.16 18.93 31.81
C MET A 1 -21.06 18.39 30.89
N SER A 2 -21.53 17.95 29.72
CA SER A 2 -20.71 17.31 28.67
C SER A 2 -19.83 18.38 28.01
N SER A 3 -18.50 18.25 28.14
CA SER A 3 -17.58 18.98 27.27
C SER A 3 -17.53 18.25 25.92
N ALA A 4 -18.31 18.73 24.97
CA ALA A 4 -18.09 18.38 23.58
C ALA A 4 -16.67 18.83 23.18
N GLY A 5 -15.74 17.87 23.11
CA GLY A 5 -14.41 18.07 22.52
C GLY A 5 -14.62 18.49 21.07
N GLY A 6 -14.28 19.74 20.75
CA GLY A 6 -14.35 20.24 19.40
C GLY A 6 -13.44 19.39 18.52
N GLU A 7 -14.02 18.71 17.54
CA GLU A 7 -13.28 18.26 16.37
C GLU A 7 -12.71 19.51 15.71
N GLY A 8 -11.47 19.83 16.01
CA GLY A 8 -10.71 20.85 15.30
C GLY A 8 -10.56 20.39 13.86
N GLY A 9 -11.52 20.77 13.01
CA GLY A 9 -11.53 20.37 11.61
C GLY A 9 -10.22 20.75 10.97
N VAL A 10 -9.48 19.75 10.48
CA VAL A 10 -8.24 19.98 9.73
C VAL A 10 -8.56 20.90 8.57
N SER A 11 -7.78 21.96 8.39
CA SER A 11 -8.07 22.96 7.38
C SER A 11 -7.94 22.38 5.97
N LEU A 12 -8.75 22.88 5.04
CA LEU A 12 -8.66 22.51 3.61
C LEU A 12 -7.25 22.75 3.05
N THR A 13 -6.54 23.74 3.58
CA THR A 13 -5.15 24.02 3.22
C THR A 13 -4.21 22.89 3.64
N ALA A 14 -4.42 22.24 4.77
CA ALA A 14 -3.60 21.11 5.21
C ALA A 14 -3.82 19.87 4.32
N TYR A 15 -5.07 19.61 3.91
CA TYR A 15 -5.35 18.58 2.90
C TYR A 15 -4.64 18.87 1.58
N GLY A 16 -4.75 20.11 1.08
CA GLY A 16 -4.07 20.56 -0.14
C GLY A 16 -2.55 20.40 -0.05
N ALA A 17 -1.95 20.80 1.06
CA ALA A 17 -0.51 20.66 1.29
C ALA A 17 -0.07 19.17 1.28
N CYS A 18 -0.85 18.30 1.88
CA CYS A 18 -0.56 16.86 1.89
C CYS A 18 -0.63 16.25 0.48
N VAL A 19 -1.66 16.60 -0.29
CA VAL A 19 -1.78 16.16 -1.69
C VAL A 19 -0.60 16.68 -2.52
N VAL A 20 -0.25 17.95 -2.40
CA VAL A 20 0.91 18.54 -3.11
C VAL A 20 2.20 17.83 -2.71
N ALA A 21 2.41 17.54 -1.44
CA ALA A 21 3.61 16.82 -0.98
C ALA A 21 3.68 15.40 -1.59
N ILE A 22 2.58 14.67 -1.67
CA ILE A 22 2.52 13.35 -2.31
C ILE A 22 2.83 13.48 -3.82
N LEU A 23 2.22 14.43 -4.51
CA LEU A 23 2.45 14.63 -5.95
C LEU A 23 3.90 15.06 -6.23
N LEU A 24 4.48 15.92 -5.39
CA LEU A 24 5.87 16.31 -5.49
C LEU A 24 6.81 15.13 -5.28
N PHE A 25 6.55 14.30 -4.26
CA PHE A 25 7.30 13.06 -4.03
C PHE A 25 7.22 12.14 -5.25
N GLN A 26 6.03 11.93 -5.82
CA GLN A 26 5.83 11.12 -7.03
C GLN A 26 6.66 11.67 -8.19
N TYR A 27 6.63 12.97 -8.41
CA TYR A 27 7.39 13.65 -9.46
C TYR A 27 8.91 13.46 -9.24
N LEU A 28 9.42 13.72 -8.04
CA LEU A 28 10.85 13.62 -7.73
C LEU A 28 11.38 12.20 -7.89
N VAL A 29 10.61 11.20 -7.49
CA VAL A 29 10.99 9.79 -7.68
C VAL A 29 10.94 9.41 -9.16
N SER A 30 9.92 9.84 -9.91
CA SER A 30 9.80 9.55 -11.35
C SER A 30 10.86 10.26 -12.21
N ALA A 31 11.27 11.46 -11.82
CA ALA A 31 12.20 12.28 -12.61
C ALA A 31 13.67 11.81 -12.55
N ARG A 32 14.03 10.95 -11.60
CA ARG A 32 15.39 10.41 -11.43
C ARG A 32 15.42 8.92 -11.72
N PRO A 33 15.72 8.47 -12.95
CA PRO A 33 15.86 7.05 -13.24
C PRO A 33 17.04 6.49 -12.45
N LEU A 34 16.76 5.69 -11.43
CA LEU A 34 17.77 5.01 -10.62
C LEU A 34 18.45 3.87 -11.39
N ASP A 35 17.79 3.36 -12.44
CA ASP A 35 18.22 2.19 -13.20
C ASP A 35 19.08 2.53 -14.41
N ALA A 36 19.32 3.81 -14.71
CA ALA A 36 20.15 4.24 -15.86
C ALA A 36 21.65 3.89 -15.70
N ALA A 37 22.09 3.53 -14.49
CA ALA A 37 23.50 3.21 -14.22
C ALA A 37 23.85 1.70 -14.33
N GLN A 38 22.87 0.82 -14.62
CA GLN A 38 23.09 -0.64 -14.63
C GLN A 38 23.01 -1.27 -16.02
N ASN A 39 23.59 -0.64 -17.01
CA ASN A 39 23.72 -1.18 -18.38
C ASN A 39 24.64 -2.41 -18.49
N GLY A 40 24.74 -3.25 -17.48
CA GLY A 40 25.61 -4.44 -17.51
C GLY A 40 25.08 -5.68 -16.79
N ALA A 41 24.08 -5.57 -15.96
CA ALA A 41 23.59 -6.67 -15.11
C ALA A 41 22.10 -6.97 -15.27
N ALA A 42 21.51 -6.70 -16.42
CA ALA A 42 20.13 -6.98 -16.76
C ALA A 42 19.88 -8.50 -16.85
N ARG A 43 19.87 -9.22 -15.75
CA ARG A 43 19.52 -10.66 -15.74
C ARG A 43 19.12 -11.27 -14.40
N ARG A 44 18.66 -10.51 -13.41
CA ARG A 44 17.88 -11.11 -12.30
C ARG A 44 16.74 -10.17 -11.99
N GLY A 45 15.58 -10.48 -12.59
CA GLY A 45 14.28 -9.94 -12.32
C GLY A 45 14.27 -8.43 -12.09
N ASP A 46 13.59 -7.71 -12.95
CA ASP A 46 13.40 -6.27 -12.81
C ASP A 46 12.85 -5.93 -11.41
N LEU A 47 13.74 -5.77 -10.45
CA LEU A 47 13.47 -5.04 -9.24
C LEU A 47 13.22 -3.60 -9.72
N HIS A 48 12.01 -3.28 -10.08
CA HIS A 48 11.60 -1.90 -10.36
C HIS A 48 11.72 -1.08 -9.07
N LEU A 49 12.97 -0.88 -8.61
CA LEU A 49 13.29 -0.27 -7.32
C LEU A 49 12.60 1.07 -7.16
N GLN A 50 12.58 1.86 -8.24
CA GLN A 50 11.93 3.16 -8.27
C GLN A 50 10.43 3.05 -8.00
N ARG A 51 9.76 2.08 -8.62
CA ARG A 51 8.34 1.79 -8.35
C ARG A 51 8.12 1.32 -6.90
N LYS A 52 9.02 0.49 -6.35
CA LYS A 52 8.94 0.04 -4.96
C LYS A 52 9.14 1.17 -3.97
N MET A 53 10.07 2.08 -4.23
CA MET A 53 10.25 3.29 -3.43
C MET A 53 9.03 4.21 -3.50
N GLN A 54 8.44 4.36 -4.69
CA GLN A 54 7.20 5.13 -4.84
C GLN A 54 6.05 4.51 -4.04
N HIS A 55 5.89 3.20 -4.13
CA HIS A 55 4.87 2.45 -3.40
C HIS A 55 5.03 2.64 -1.88
N LEU A 56 6.23 2.36 -1.36
CA LEU A 56 6.56 2.50 0.05
C LEU A 56 6.36 3.95 0.54
N GLY A 57 6.93 4.92 -0.18
CA GLY A 57 6.87 6.32 0.22
C GLY A 57 5.46 6.90 0.17
N THR A 58 4.71 6.62 -0.90
CA THR A 58 3.31 7.08 -1.01
C THR A 58 2.46 6.49 0.10
N GLY A 59 2.61 5.19 0.36
CA GLY A 59 1.87 4.55 1.43
C GLY A 59 2.23 5.07 2.82
N ALA A 60 3.51 5.30 3.09
CA ALA A 60 3.95 5.91 4.35
C ALA A 60 3.36 7.33 4.53
N MET A 61 3.31 8.13 3.46
CA MET A 61 2.70 9.47 3.50
C MET A 61 1.19 9.39 3.74
N ILE A 62 0.48 8.48 3.09
CA ILE A 62 -0.96 8.27 3.30
C ILE A 62 -1.21 7.74 4.73
N TYR A 63 -0.40 6.78 5.20
CA TYR A 63 -0.46 6.28 6.58
C TYR A 63 -0.31 7.42 7.59
N ALA A 64 0.73 8.25 7.45
CA ALA A 64 0.96 9.40 8.33
C ALA A 64 -0.21 10.40 8.25
N ALA A 65 -0.64 10.76 7.05
CA ALA A 65 -1.76 11.68 6.84
C ALA A 65 -3.07 11.18 7.46
N SER A 66 -3.35 9.87 7.39
CA SER A 66 -4.58 9.27 7.93
C SER A 66 -4.68 9.34 9.46
N GLY A 67 -3.60 9.64 10.17
CA GLY A 67 -3.60 9.90 11.61
C GLY A 67 -4.10 11.30 11.96
N PHE A 68 -4.03 12.24 11.03
CA PHE A 68 -4.42 13.63 11.24
C PHE A 68 -5.75 13.98 10.59
N PHE A 69 -6.12 13.32 9.51
CA PHE A 69 -7.32 13.61 8.74
C PHE A 69 -8.47 12.69 9.12
N GLY A 70 -9.68 13.21 9.05
CA GLY A 70 -10.89 12.40 9.23
C GLY A 70 -10.94 11.25 8.21
N ARG A 71 -11.25 10.07 8.69
CA ARG A 71 -11.28 8.81 7.90
C ARG A 71 -12.05 8.95 6.58
N LEU A 72 -13.28 9.45 6.64
CA LEU A 72 -14.13 9.59 5.44
C LEU A 72 -13.62 10.66 4.49
N ALA A 73 -13.06 11.76 5.00
CA ALA A 73 -12.44 12.78 4.16
C ALA A 73 -11.20 12.23 3.43
N GLY A 74 -10.34 11.50 4.14
CA GLY A 74 -9.21 10.79 3.52
C GLY A 74 -9.65 9.79 2.46
N ALA A 75 -10.67 8.97 2.76
CA ALA A 75 -11.27 8.05 1.80
C ALA A 75 -11.78 8.77 0.53
N THR A 76 -12.53 9.87 0.72
CA THR A 76 -13.06 10.66 -0.40
C THR A 76 -11.96 11.20 -1.30
N VAL A 77 -10.88 11.73 -0.73
CA VAL A 77 -9.74 12.24 -1.49
C VAL A 77 -9.06 11.12 -2.30
N LEU A 78 -8.78 9.97 -1.68
CA LEU A 78 -8.14 8.85 -2.37
C LEU A 78 -9.02 8.28 -3.48
N LEU A 79 -10.30 8.08 -3.22
CA LEU A 79 -11.25 7.57 -4.22
C LEU A 79 -11.46 8.58 -5.35
N PHE A 80 -11.48 9.89 -5.07
CA PHE A 80 -11.51 10.92 -6.10
C PHE A 80 -10.30 10.83 -7.02
N PHE A 81 -9.08 10.70 -6.48
CA PHE A 81 -7.89 10.49 -7.31
C PHE A 81 -7.92 9.16 -8.06
N ALA A 82 -8.47 8.08 -7.50
CA ALA A 82 -8.67 6.84 -8.23
C ALA A 82 -9.57 7.06 -9.47
N VAL A 83 -10.68 7.79 -9.33
CA VAL A 83 -11.56 8.15 -10.45
C VAL A 83 -10.82 8.98 -11.50
N LEU A 84 -9.98 9.94 -11.07
CA LEU A 84 -9.15 10.72 -12.01
C LEU A 84 -8.15 9.83 -12.77
N PHE A 85 -7.50 8.88 -12.10
CA PHE A 85 -6.60 7.93 -12.76
C PHE A 85 -7.32 7.03 -13.75
N TYR A 86 -8.54 6.59 -13.43
CA TYR A 86 -9.39 5.86 -14.35
C TYR A 86 -9.74 6.70 -15.59
N GLY A 87 -10.20 7.95 -15.37
CA GLY A 87 -10.50 8.88 -16.45
C GLY A 87 -9.29 9.17 -17.34
N LEU A 88 -8.10 9.31 -16.74
CA LEU A 88 -6.85 9.50 -17.48
C LEU A 88 -6.50 8.24 -18.31
N HIS A 89 -6.73 7.04 -17.76
CA HIS A 89 -6.52 5.79 -18.50
C HIS A 89 -7.45 5.71 -19.74
N GLU A 90 -8.72 6.05 -19.58
CA GLU A 90 -9.69 6.10 -20.70
C GLU A 90 -9.25 7.15 -21.75
N LEU A 91 -8.83 8.33 -21.30
CA LEU A 91 -8.39 9.40 -22.19
C LEU A 91 -7.12 9.02 -22.98
N ARG A 92 -6.17 8.33 -22.34
CA ARG A 92 -4.99 7.74 -23.01
C ARG A 92 -5.39 6.74 -24.09
N GLY A 93 -6.46 5.99 -23.86
CA GLY A 93 -7.01 5.03 -24.85
C GLY A 93 -7.50 5.70 -26.12
N ARG A 94 -7.97 6.95 -25.99
CA ARG A 94 -8.62 7.71 -27.09
C ARG A 94 -7.72 8.76 -27.73
N ASN A 95 -6.64 9.18 -27.07
CA ASN A 95 -5.78 10.29 -27.52
C ASN A 95 -4.29 9.93 -27.38
N GLU A 96 -3.63 9.75 -28.53
CA GLU A 96 -2.21 9.37 -28.58
C GLU A 96 -1.27 10.46 -28.03
N ALA A 97 -1.60 11.75 -28.15
CA ALA A 97 -0.77 12.81 -27.57
C ALA A 97 -0.79 12.78 -26.06
N VAL A 98 -1.96 12.48 -25.44
CA VAL A 98 -2.09 12.26 -24.00
C VAL A 98 -1.30 11.03 -23.58
N ASN A 99 -1.41 9.94 -24.33
CA ASN A 99 -0.67 8.71 -24.06
C ASN A 99 0.85 8.93 -24.11
N ALA A 100 1.34 9.61 -25.16
CA ALA A 100 2.77 9.91 -25.28
C ALA A 100 3.27 10.77 -24.13
N SER A 101 2.51 11.78 -23.71
CA SER A 101 2.84 12.65 -22.57
C SER A 101 2.86 11.86 -21.28
N TYR A 102 1.88 10.98 -21.05
CA TYR A 102 1.81 10.10 -19.88
C TYR A 102 3.02 9.16 -19.80
N ILE A 103 3.34 8.47 -20.90
CA ILE A 103 4.50 7.59 -20.98
C ILE A 103 5.78 8.39 -20.72
N LYS A 104 5.94 9.57 -21.32
CA LYS A 104 7.11 10.43 -21.08
C LYS A 104 7.30 10.75 -19.59
N CYS A 105 6.21 10.99 -18.87
CA CYS A 105 6.26 11.34 -17.44
C CYS A 105 6.49 10.14 -16.52
N PHE A 106 5.96 8.97 -16.86
CA PHE A 106 5.85 7.83 -15.94
C PHE A 106 6.54 6.55 -16.40
N ASN A 107 7.24 6.54 -17.56
CA ASN A 107 7.86 5.34 -18.13
C ASN A 107 8.75 4.57 -17.16
N SER A 108 9.46 5.27 -16.28
CA SER A 108 10.38 4.66 -15.30
C SER A 108 9.70 3.76 -14.26
N ILE A 109 8.38 3.89 -14.10
CA ILE A 109 7.59 3.18 -13.07
C ILE A 109 6.47 2.32 -13.63
N LEU A 110 6.19 2.45 -14.94
CA LEU A 110 5.13 1.69 -15.61
C LEU A 110 5.61 0.27 -15.95
N ARG A 111 4.72 -0.72 -15.76
CA ARG A 111 4.91 -2.08 -16.28
C ARG A 111 4.63 -2.11 -17.78
N GLN A 112 5.21 -3.09 -18.49
CA GLN A 112 5.02 -3.25 -19.94
C GLN A 112 3.55 -3.23 -20.37
N TYR A 113 2.69 -3.94 -19.64
CA TYR A 113 1.25 -3.98 -19.94
C TYR A 113 0.51 -2.66 -19.58
N GLU A 114 1.04 -1.85 -18.66
CA GLU A 114 0.52 -0.52 -18.38
C GLU A 114 0.92 0.48 -19.48
N VAL A 115 2.12 0.33 -20.06
CA VAL A 115 2.56 1.08 -21.24
C VAL A 115 1.70 0.76 -22.44
N SER A 116 1.43 -0.52 -22.70
CA SER A 116 0.58 -0.98 -23.81
C SER A 116 -0.93 -0.73 -23.61
N ARG A 117 -1.32 -0.14 -22.48
CA ARG A 117 -2.74 0.12 -22.13
C ARG A 117 -3.59 -1.14 -21.97
N ALA A 118 -2.97 -2.31 -21.80
CA ALA A 118 -3.69 -3.57 -21.62
C ALA A 118 -4.35 -3.70 -20.24
N ALA A 119 -3.89 -2.89 -19.25
CA ALA A 119 -4.45 -2.86 -17.91
C ALA A 119 -4.37 -1.46 -17.30
N LEU A 120 -5.17 -1.23 -16.27
CA LEU A 120 -5.13 -0.03 -15.44
C LEU A 120 -3.79 0.05 -14.69
N PRO A 121 -3.28 1.28 -14.46
CA PRO A 121 -2.04 1.46 -13.68
C PRO A 121 -2.20 0.96 -12.23
N GLY A 122 -1.13 0.37 -11.67
CA GLY A 122 -1.13 -0.06 -10.26
C GLY A 122 -1.43 1.06 -9.27
N ALA A 123 -1.12 2.31 -9.62
CA ALA A 123 -1.48 3.49 -8.82
C ALA A 123 -3.00 3.64 -8.63
N TYR A 124 -3.81 3.30 -9.64
CA TYR A 124 -5.27 3.27 -9.53
C TYR A 124 -5.72 2.30 -8.42
N TYR A 125 -5.22 1.08 -8.45
CA TYR A 125 -5.58 0.06 -7.46
C TYR A 125 -5.05 0.38 -6.07
N PHE A 126 -3.88 1.03 -5.98
CA PHE A 126 -3.31 1.52 -4.72
C PHE A 126 -4.22 2.57 -4.05
N LEU A 127 -4.68 3.56 -4.81
CA LEU A 127 -5.60 4.58 -4.32
C LEU A 127 -6.96 3.98 -3.96
N LEU A 128 -7.44 3.03 -4.76
CA LEU A 128 -8.71 2.36 -4.54
C LEU A 128 -8.66 1.50 -3.26
N GLY A 129 -7.63 0.67 -3.10
CA GLY A 129 -7.43 -0.17 -1.94
C GLY A 129 -7.27 0.63 -0.64
N SER A 130 -6.44 1.67 -0.67
CA SER A 130 -6.26 2.58 0.47
C SER A 130 -7.55 3.35 0.79
N GLY A 131 -8.23 3.85 -0.22
CA GLY A 131 -9.51 4.58 -0.06
C GLY A 131 -10.62 3.70 0.52
N PHE A 132 -10.77 2.49 0.02
CA PHE A 132 -11.73 1.53 0.58
C PHE A 132 -11.34 1.07 1.98
N SER A 133 -10.05 0.92 2.29
CA SER A 133 -9.63 0.62 3.66
C SER A 133 -10.09 1.71 4.62
N LEU A 134 -9.91 2.99 4.28
CA LEU A 134 -10.41 4.11 5.10
C LEU A 134 -11.93 4.17 5.14
N ALA A 135 -12.63 3.79 4.07
CA ALA A 135 -14.10 3.84 4.03
C ALA A 135 -14.75 2.73 4.87
N LEU A 136 -14.18 1.52 4.84
CA LEU A 136 -14.83 0.31 5.34
C LEU A 136 -14.41 -0.08 6.76
N PHE A 137 -13.13 0.16 7.14
CA PHE A 137 -12.61 -0.29 8.43
C PHE A 137 -12.61 0.81 9.49
N PRO A 138 -12.63 0.47 10.78
CA PRO A 138 -12.35 1.40 11.87
C PRO A 138 -10.97 2.09 11.67
N PRO A 139 -10.76 3.31 12.23
CA PRO A 139 -9.54 4.09 11.95
C PRO A 139 -8.24 3.33 12.20
N ARG A 140 -8.13 2.61 13.30
CA ARG A 140 -6.94 1.85 13.70
C ARG A 140 -6.63 0.72 12.71
N VAL A 141 -7.64 -0.07 12.32
CA VAL A 141 -7.52 -1.15 11.34
C VAL A 141 -7.22 -0.60 9.94
N ALA A 142 -7.92 0.47 9.53
CA ALA A 142 -7.71 1.09 8.21
C ALA A 142 -6.27 1.57 8.02
N ARG A 143 -5.69 2.21 9.05
CA ARG A 143 -4.30 2.68 9.02
C ARG A 143 -3.33 1.51 8.90
N LEU A 144 -3.51 0.45 9.69
CA LEU A 144 -2.67 -0.74 9.60
C LEU A 144 -2.80 -1.43 8.23
N ALA A 145 -4.00 -1.52 7.66
CA ALA A 145 -4.20 -2.08 6.32
C ALA A 145 -3.42 -1.30 5.24
N ILE A 146 -3.39 0.05 5.33
CA ILE A 146 -2.58 0.91 4.45
C ILE A 146 -1.09 0.68 4.68
N LEU A 147 -0.67 0.54 5.93
CA LEU A 147 0.73 0.22 6.28
C LEU A 147 1.13 -1.13 5.67
N HIS A 148 0.27 -2.16 5.79
CA HIS A 148 0.53 -3.50 5.23
C HIS A 148 0.70 -3.43 3.71
N LEU A 149 -0.16 -2.70 3.00
CA LEU A 149 0.01 -2.45 1.58
C LEU A 149 1.35 -1.79 1.29
N SER A 150 1.69 -0.73 2.05
CA SER A 150 2.89 0.09 1.82
C SER A 150 4.18 -0.70 1.93
N VAL A 151 4.28 -1.58 2.92
CA VAL A 151 5.53 -2.31 3.21
C VAL A 151 5.49 -3.77 2.74
N GLY A 152 4.31 -4.40 2.76
CA GLY A 152 4.14 -5.84 2.47
C GLY A 152 4.38 -6.19 1.00
N ASP A 153 3.73 -5.50 0.05
CA ASP A 153 3.93 -5.73 -1.39
C ASP A 153 5.39 -5.46 -1.82
N PRO A 154 6.04 -4.33 -1.46
CA PRO A 154 7.45 -4.15 -1.75
C PRO A 154 8.35 -5.23 -1.15
N ALA A 155 8.08 -5.67 0.08
CA ALA A 155 8.86 -6.71 0.74
C ALA A 155 8.68 -8.07 0.04
N ALA A 156 7.43 -8.47 -0.25
CA ALA A 156 7.15 -9.71 -0.96
C ALA A 156 7.88 -9.76 -2.31
N ALA A 157 7.79 -8.69 -3.07
CA ALA A 157 8.45 -8.60 -4.36
C ALA A 157 9.99 -8.57 -4.24
N PHE A 158 10.56 -7.89 -3.24
CA PHE A 158 12.00 -7.86 -3.01
C PHE A 158 12.54 -9.25 -2.67
N PHE A 159 11.99 -9.89 -1.63
CA PHE A 159 12.44 -11.21 -1.20
C PHE A 159 12.11 -12.29 -2.23
N GLY A 160 10.95 -12.21 -2.89
CA GLY A 160 10.54 -13.13 -3.95
C GLY A 160 11.44 -13.04 -5.19
N THR A 161 11.93 -11.86 -5.56
CA THR A 161 12.83 -11.67 -6.70
C THR A 161 14.25 -12.14 -6.37
N LEU A 162 14.76 -11.82 -5.18
CA LEU A 162 16.15 -12.16 -4.81
C LEU A 162 16.31 -13.62 -4.39
N HIS A 163 15.35 -14.19 -3.70
CA HIS A 163 15.49 -15.50 -3.05
C HIS A 163 14.41 -16.51 -3.46
N GLY A 164 13.39 -16.14 -4.25
CA GLY A 164 12.21 -16.92 -4.58
C GLY A 164 12.48 -18.21 -5.34
N ARG A 165 12.86 -19.26 -4.62
CA ARG A 165 13.11 -20.61 -5.15
C ARG A 165 11.89 -21.51 -5.11
N HIS A 166 11.06 -21.38 -4.07
CA HIS A 166 9.89 -22.21 -3.84
C HIS A 166 8.64 -21.51 -4.33
N LYS A 167 8.17 -21.88 -5.52
CA LYS A 167 6.97 -21.30 -6.12
C LYS A 167 5.71 -21.84 -5.46
N LEU A 168 4.80 -20.95 -5.06
CA LEU A 168 3.59 -21.29 -4.33
C LEU A 168 2.56 -22.04 -5.17
N VAL A 169 2.62 -21.92 -6.48
CA VAL A 169 1.81 -22.75 -7.40
C VAL A 169 1.96 -24.24 -7.11
N ALA A 170 3.13 -24.68 -6.65
CA ALA A 170 3.38 -26.07 -6.27
C ALA A 170 2.68 -26.47 -4.96
N LEU A 171 2.34 -25.53 -4.08
CA LEU A 171 1.75 -25.75 -2.76
C LEU A 171 0.23 -25.52 -2.76
N VAL A 172 -0.23 -24.41 -3.37
CA VAL A 172 -1.63 -23.99 -3.34
C VAL A 172 -2.28 -23.91 -4.74
N GLY A 173 -1.64 -24.49 -5.74
CA GLY A 173 -2.15 -24.56 -7.11
C GLY A 173 -2.28 -23.16 -7.73
N LYS A 174 -3.33 -22.98 -8.54
CA LYS A 174 -3.56 -21.72 -9.28
C LYS A 174 -3.74 -20.50 -8.38
N LEU A 175 -4.12 -20.68 -7.12
CA LEU A 175 -4.28 -19.58 -6.16
C LEU A 175 -2.95 -18.92 -5.78
N GLY A 176 -1.81 -19.59 -5.96
CA GLY A 176 -0.49 -19.05 -5.67
C GLY A 176 0.15 -18.24 -6.80
N GLY A 177 -0.41 -18.25 -8.00
CA GLY A 177 0.12 -17.53 -9.16
C GLY A 177 1.64 -17.74 -9.35
N ASN A 178 2.36 -16.67 -9.65
CA ASN A 178 3.82 -16.66 -9.77
C ASN A 178 4.56 -16.36 -8.46
N LYS A 179 3.86 -16.31 -7.34
CA LYS A 179 4.40 -15.92 -6.04
C LYS A 179 5.31 -16.99 -5.44
N SER A 180 6.15 -16.62 -4.49
CA SER A 180 7.11 -17.52 -3.84
C SER A 180 6.94 -17.50 -2.33
N LEU A 181 7.29 -18.61 -1.68
CA LEU A 181 7.28 -18.75 -0.23
C LEU A 181 8.18 -17.70 0.43
N GLU A 182 9.36 -17.47 -0.13
CA GLU A 182 10.33 -16.51 0.38
C GLU A 182 9.78 -15.06 0.32
N GLY A 183 9.02 -14.75 -0.73
CA GLY A 183 8.31 -13.47 -0.83
C GLY A 183 7.28 -13.31 0.28
N SER A 184 6.47 -14.33 0.52
CA SER A 184 5.46 -14.31 1.58
C SER A 184 6.06 -14.26 2.99
N VAL A 185 7.16 -14.97 3.23
CA VAL A 185 7.92 -14.85 4.49
C VAL A 185 8.50 -13.45 4.66
N GLY A 186 9.05 -12.86 3.59
CA GLY A 186 9.53 -11.48 3.60
C GLY A 186 8.43 -10.48 3.92
N CYS A 187 7.26 -10.63 3.31
CA CYS A 187 6.06 -9.85 3.62
C CYS A 187 5.70 -9.98 5.10
N PHE A 188 5.57 -11.22 5.61
CA PHE A 188 5.28 -11.50 7.02
C PHE A 188 6.24 -10.76 7.95
N CYS A 189 7.56 -10.97 7.80
CA CYS A 189 8.55 -10.38 8.70
C CYS A 189 8.53 -8.85 8.69
N VAL A 190 8.42 -8.23 7.51
CA VAL A 190 8.44 -6.78 7.38
C VAL A 190 7.13 -6.18 7.93
N VAL A 191 5.98 -6.82 7.67
CA VAL A 191 4.70 -6.35 8.21
C VAL A 191 4.65 -6.48 9.73
N VAL A 192 5.14 -7.61 10.31
CA VAL A 192 5.26 -7.76 11.77
C VAL A 192 6.08 -6.62 12.36
N ALA A 193 7.28 -6.37 11.82
CA ALA A 193 8.17 -5.33 12.33
C ALA A 193 7.56 -3.92 12.20
N ALA A 194 7.00 -3.60 11.03
CA ALA A 194 6.41 -2.29 10.78
C ALA A 194 5.16 -2.05 11.65
N THR A 195 4.31 -3.07 11.81
CA THR A 195 3.12 -2.97 12.67
C THR A 195 3.52 -2.79 14.13
N PHE A 196 4.48 -3.59 14.62
CA PHE A 196 4.96 -3.46 15.99
C PHE A 196 5.52 -2.05 16.27
N MET A 197 6.35 -1.55 15.35
CA MET A 197 6.89 -0.19 15.45
C MET A 197 5.79 0.88 15.45
N ALA A 198 4.80 0.76 14.57
CA ALA A 198 3.67 1.69 14.51
C ALA A 198 2.87 1.68 15.84
N LEU A 199 2.56 0.50 16.36
CA LEU A 199 1.78 0.35 17.60
C LEU A 199 2.53 0.88 18.82
N VAL A 200 3.84 0.69 18.89
CA VAL A 200 4.66 1.19 20.03
C VAL A 200 4.92 2.69 19.93
N VAL A 201 5.21 3.21 18.73
CA VAL A 201 5.49 4.64 18.53
C VAL A 201 4.23 5.49 18.65
N GLU A 202 3.10 4.98 18.16
CA GLU A 202 1.81 5.67 18.18
C GLU A 202 0.84 5.03 19.19
N GLN A 203 1.36 4.55 20.33
CA GLN A 203 0.56 3.82 21.33
C GLN A 203 -0.71 4.57 21.76
N ASP A 204 -0.63 5.88 21.93
CA ASP A 204 -1.76 6.73 22.32
C ASP A 204 -2.88 6.75 21.29
N PHE A 205 -2.56 6.46 20.01
CA PHE A 205 -3.58 6.33 18.95
C PHE A 205 -4.19 4.93 18.92
N TYR A 206 -3.38 3.89 19.14
CA TYR A 206 -3.83 2.51 18.99
C TYR A 206 -4.44 1.90 20.24
N PHE A 207 -4.02 2.34 21.44
CA PHE A 207 -4.44 1.73 22.68
C PHE A 207 -5.12 2.73 23.61
N ASP A 208 -6.20 2.27 24.25
CA ASP A 208 -6.89 3.02 25.31
C ASP A 208 -6.38 2.62 26.72
N VAL A 209 -5.32 1.80 26.80
CA VAL A 209 -4.66 1.33 28.03
C VAL A 209 -3.24 1.86 28.13
N VAL A 210 -2.76 1.99 29.34
CA VAL A 210 -1.40 2.48 29.65
C VAL A 210 -0.66 1.41 30.48
N GLY A 211 0.61 1.16 30.19
CA GLY A 211 1.45 0.30 31.00
C GLY A 211 2.11 -0.85 30.23
N ASP A 212 2.63 -1.83 30.99
CA ASP A 212 3.47 -2.91 30.47
C ASP A 212 2.73 -3.89 29.53
N GLU A 213 1.40 -3.89 29.55
CA GLU A 213 0.59 -4.75 28.68
C GLU A 213 0.63 -4.35 27.19
N ILE A 214 0.98 -3.08 26.90
CA ILE A 214 1.02 -2.55 25.52
C ILE A 214 1.97 -3.38 24.64
N VAL A 215 3.12 -3.76 25.15
CA VAL A 215 4.11 -4.53 24.37
C VAL A 215 3.58 -5.91 24.00
N ALA A 216 2.89 -6.58 24.91
CA ALA A 216 2.30 -7.89 24.65
C ALA A 216 1.13 -7.77 23.63
N MET A 217 0.27 -6.75 23.77
CA MET A 217 -0.80 -6.47 22.83
C MET A 217 -0.25 -6.11 21.44
N ALA A 218 0.74 -5.22 21.38
CA ALA A 218 1.40 -4.85 20.13
C ALA A 218 2.03 -6.07 19.45
N GLY A 219 2.69 -6.94 20.23
CA GLY A 219 3.24 -8.19 19.70
C GLY A 219 2.18 -9.13 19.10
N THR A 220 1.07 -9.32 19.82
CA THR A 220 -0.04 -10.16 19.36
C THR A 220 -0.67 -9.61 18.08
N ILE A 221 -0.96 -8.31 18.06
CA ILE A 221 -1.55 -7.65 16.87
C ILE A 221 -0.59 -7.73 15.68
N SER A 222 0.72 -7.51 15.92
CA SER A 222 1.72 -7.55 14.85
C SER A 222 1.87 -8.93 14.23
N LEU A 223 1.83 -9.99 15.05
CA LEU A 223 1.85 -11.37 14.53
C LEU A 223 0.60 -11.66 13.70
N ALA A 224 -0.57 -11.28 14.18
CA ALA A 224 -1.81 -11.42 13.40
C ALA A 224 -1.74 -10.61 12.09
N ALA A 225 -1.22 -9.38 12.14
CA ALA A 225 -1.00 -8.53 10.97
C ALA A 225 -0.11 -9.20 9.92
N GLY A 226 1.04 -9.74 10.35
CA GLY A 226 1.96 -10.45 9.46
C GLY A 226 1.32 -11.68 8.81
N ILE A 227 0.57 -12.48 9.59
CA ILE A 227 -0.17 -13.66 9.07
C ILE A 227 -1.21 -13.21 8.03
N GLY A 228 -2.02 -12.20 8.38
CA GLY A 228 -3.07 -11.69 7.50
C GLY A 228 -2.53 -11.11 6.21
N ALA A 229 -1.45 -10.31 6.28
CA ALA A 229 -0.83 -9.71 5.10
C ALA A 229 -0.15 -10.78 4.22
N ALA A 230 0.59 -11.73 4.82
CA ALA A 230 1.22 -12.82 4.06
C ALA A 230 0.17 -13.73 3.41
N ALA A 231 -0.94 -14.03 4.10
CA ALA A 231 -2.04 -14.78 3.52
C ALA A 231 -2.73 -14.02 2.37
N ALA A 232 -2.96 -12.73 2.52
CA ALA A 232 -3.52 -11.88 1.47
C ALA A 232 -2.61 -11.81 0.24
N GLU A 233 -1.29 -11.70 0.47
CA GLU A 233 -0.27 -11.71 -0.58
C GLU A 233 -0.20 -13.06 -1.31
N LEU A 234 -0.43 -14.17 -0.60
CA LEU A 234 -0.48 -15.51 -1.18
C LEU A 234 -1.60 -15.71 -2.19
N LEU A 235 -2.72 -15.02 -2.00
CA LEU A 235 -3.94 -15.24 -2.76
C LEU A 235 -3.94 -14.42 -4.05
N ASP A 236 -3.77 -15.08 -5.19
CA ASP A 236 -4.05 -14.52 -6.51
C ASP A 236 -5.56 -14.67 -6.80
N ILE A 237 -6.33 -13.65 -6.45
CA ILE A 237 -7.79 -13.67 -6.58
C ILE A 237 -8.19 -13.21 -7.99
N GLY A 238 -8.22 -14.15 -8.92
CA GLY A 238 -8.86 -13.94 -10.21
C GLY A 238 -8.26 -12.82 -11.07
N GLY A 239 -6.97 -12.51 -10.88
CA GLY A 239 -6.27 -11.46 -11.62
C GLY A 239 -6.52 -10.04 -11.09
N TRP A 240 -7.05 -9.90 -9.87
CA TRP A 240 -7.13 -8.61 -9.20
C TRP A 240 -5.73 -8.14 -8.78
N ASP A 241 -5.48 -6.84 -8.84
CA ASP A 241 -4.18 -6.27 -8.47
C ASP A 241 -3.97 -6.33 -6.94
N ASP A 242 -2.77 -6.73 -6.51
CA ASP A 242 -2.41 -6.87 -5.10
C ASP A 242 -2.56 -5.55 -4.32
N ASN A 243 -2.43 -4.40 -4.99
CA ASN A 243 -2.66 -3.10 -4.37
C ASN A 243 -4.10 -2.89 -3.90
N LEU A 244 -5.06 -3.66 -4.44
CA LEU A 244 -6.44 -3.66 -3.98
C LEU A 244 -6.70 -4.77 -2.97
N THR A 245 -6.24 -5.99 -3.26
CA THR A 245 -6.60 -7.17 -2.46
C THR A 245 -5.87 -7.22 -1.13
N LEU A 246 -4.58 -6.88 -1.10
CA LEU A 246 -3.77 -6.97 0.10
C LEU A 246 -4.32 -6.10 1.25
N PRO A 247 -4.58 -4.79 1.09
CA PRO A 247 -5.06 -3.97 2.19
C PRO A 247 -6.48 -4.37 2.64
N LEU A 248 -7.35 -4.79 1.71
CA LEU A 248 -8.71 -5.19 2.07
C LEU A 248 -8.74 -6.52 2.81
N LEU A 249 -8.02 -7.54 2.33
CA LEU A 249 -8.00 -8.86 2.96
C LEU A 249 -7.26 -8.82 4.30
N SER A 250 -6.10 -8.14 4.38
CA SER A 250 -5.38 -7.99 5.64
C SER A 250 -6.19 -7.17 6.65
N GLY A 251 -6.93 -6.15 6.21
CA GLY A 251 -7.83 -5.37 7.05
C GLY A 251 -9.01 -6.20 7.58
N VAL A 252 -9.65 -7.01 6.73
CA VAL A 252 -10.69 -7.96 7.17
C VAL A 252 -10.13 -8.95 8.19
N PHE A 253 -8.95 -9.52 7.91
CA PHE A 253 -8.30 -10.46 8.82
C PHE A 253 -8.01 -9.83 10.19
N LEU A 254 -7.44 -8.63 10.23
CA LEU A 254 -7.20 -7.90 11.47
C LEU A 254 -8.50 -7.63 12.22
N GLN A 255 -9.53 -7.14 11.53
CA GLN A 255 -10.82 -6.82 12.16
C GLN A 255 -11.45 -8.04 12.82
N LEU A 256 -11.35 -9.22 12.19
CA LEU A 256 -11.94 -10.46 12.69
C LEU A 256 -11.11 -11.11 13.79
N THR A 257 -9.78 -10.95 13.81
CA THR A 257 -8.89 -11.66 14.74
C THR A 257 -8.52 -10.83 15.96
N VAL A 258 -8.18 -9.57 15.76
CA VAL A 258 -7.64 -8.66 16.80
C VAL A 258 -8.34 -7.30 16.85
N GLY A 259 -9.44 -7.12 16.14
CA GLY A 259 -10.17 -5.85 16.10
C GLY A 259 -10.70 -5.38 17.46
N SER A 260 -10.90 -6.30 18.41
CA SER A 260 -11.27 -5.97 19.79
C SER A 260 -10.10 -5.45 20.64
N LEU A 261 -8.87 -5.62 20.17
CA LEU A 261 -7.65 -5.12 20.81
C LEU A 261 -7.24 -3.73 20.23
N LEU A 262 -7.79 -3.37 19.09
CA LEU A 262 -7.58 -2.10 18.40
C LEU A 262 -8.78 -1.16 18.62
#